data_daca5bea7d4ba202c7c15b769b945643
#
_entry.id   daca5bea7d4ba202c7c15b769b945643
#
_cell.length_a   1.000
_cell.length_b   1.000
_cell.length_c   1.000
_cell.angle_alpha   90.00
_cell.angle_beta   90.00
_cell.angle_gamma   90.00
#
_symmetry.space_group_name_H-M   'P 1'
#
loop_
_entity.id
_entity.type
_entity.pdbx_description
1 polymer ?
#
loop_
_entity_poly.entity_id
_entity_poly.type
_entity_poly.pdbx_seq_one_letter_code
_entity_poly.pdbx_strand_id
1 'polypeptide(L)'
;MGKDKIYNLEDRTFAFARDCRFLVRNLKKTISNLEDCKQLVRSSGSVGANYIEANEKLGDKDLKFRLRISRKEAKESEYWLKLLKELNETHKDRIEELILEASEHKKILSAIINKLK
;
A
#
# COMPACT_ATOMS: atom_id res chain seq x y z
N MET A 1 -10.58 -14.06 -14.60
CA MET A 1 -11.69 -13.63 -13.78
C MET A 1 -11.25 -12.71 -12.68
N GLY A 2 -12.13 -11.80 -12.33
CA GLY A 2 -11.83 -10.85 -11.28
C GLY A 2 -11.51 -11.50 -9.96
N LYS A 3 -12.15 -12.60 -9.62
CA LYS A 3 -11.90 -13.21 -8.32
C LYS A 3 -10.53 -13.85 -8.21
N ASP A 4 -9.93 -14.26 -9.30
CA ASP A 4 -8.56 -14.76 -9.25
C ASP A 4 -7.62 -13.65 -8.82
N LYS A 5 -7.87 -12.44 -9.31
CA LYS A 5 -7.06 -11.28 -8.94
C LYS A 5 -7.24 -10.93 -7.48
N ILE A 6 -8.43 -11.15 -6.93
CA ILE A 6 -8.70 -10.83 -5.53
C ILE A 6 -7.74 -11.58 -4.61
N TYR A 7 -7.42 -12.82 -4.98
CA TYR A 7 -6.57 -13.66 -4.13
C TYR A 7 -5.10 -13.59 -4.46
N ASN A 8 -4.73 -12.83 -5.47
CA ASN A 8 -3.33 -12.66 -5.82
C ASN A 8 -2.81 -11.36 -5.21
N LEU A 9 -2.40 -11.46 -3.96
CA LEU A 9 -1.98 -10.28 -3.21
C LEU A 9 -0.68 -9.68 -3.74
N GLU A 10 0.20 -10.49 -4.32
CA GLU A 10 1.41 -9.95 -4.95
C GLU A 10 1.05 -8.99 -6.07
N ASP A 11 0.14 -9.40 -6.94
CA ASP A 11 -0.28 -8.54 -8.05
C ASP A 11 -1.02 -7.31 -7.56
N ARG A 12 -1.86 -7.47 -6.53
CA ARG A 12 -2.62 -6.34 -5.99
C ARG A 12 -1.71 -5.31 -5.34
N THR A 13 -0.72 -5.76 -4.57
CA THR A 13 0.20 -4.81 -3.93
C THR A 13 1.11 -4.16 -4.96
N PHE A 14 1.49 -4.88 -6.01
CA PHE A 14 2.24 -4.29 -7.11
C PHE A 14 1.42 -3.20 -7.80
N ALA A 15 0.18 -3.52 -8.14
CA ALA A 15 -0.70 -2.56 -8.81
C ALA A 15 -0.92 -1.31 -7.96
N PHE A 16 -1.07 -1.50 -6.64
CA PHE A 16 -1.22 -0.38 -5.73
C PHE A 16 0.00 0.55 -5.78
N ALA A 17 1.19 -0.01 -5.69
CA ALA A 17 2.43 0.77 -5.74
C ALA A 17 2.57 1.50 -7.08
N ARG A 18 2.25 0.80 -8.18
CA ARG A 18 2.28 1.38 -9.51
C ARG A 18 1.30 2.56 -9.61
N ASP A 19 0.07 2.34 -9.14
CA ASP A 19 -0.98 3.35 -9.25
C ASP A 19 -0.67 4.58 -8.38
N CYS A 20 -0.04 4.38 -7.24
CA CYS A 20 0.45 5.50 -6.43
C CYS A 20 1.49 6.31 -7.21
N ARG A 21 2.36 5.66 -7.96
CA ARG A 21 3.35 6.35 -8.77
C ARG A 21 2.71 7.12 -9.93
N PHE A 22 1.68 6.55 -10.55
CA PHE A 22 0.92 7.27 -11.57
C PHE A 22 0.27 8.52 -10.98
N LEU A 23 -0.31 8.40 -9.79
CA LEU A 23 -0.89 9.56 -9.11
C LEU A 23 0.16 10.64 -8.89
N VAL A 24 1.29 10.26 -8.32
CA VAL A 24 2.37 11.21 -7.97
C VAL A 24 2.83 12.01 -9.19
N ARG A 25 2.89 11.36 -10.35
CA ARG A 25 3.36 12.01 -11.57
C ARG A 25 2.43 13.13 -12.02
N ASN A 26 1.18 13.12 -11.59
CA ASN A 26 0.18 14.10 -12.03
C ASN A 26 -0.07 15.20 -11.01
N LEU A 27 0.54 15.14 -9.84
CA LEU A 27 0.33 16.16 -8.83
C LEU A 27 1.27 17.33 -9.01
N LYS A 28 0.83 18.52 -8.57
CA LYS A 28 1.66 19.71 -8.64
C LYS A 28 2.90 19.54 -7.79
N LYS A 29 3.98 20.19 -8.20
CA LYS A 29 5.27 20.11 -7.52
C LYS A 29 5.40 21.16 -6.42
N THR A 30 4.43 21.18 -5.50
CA THR A 30 4.53 22.03 -4.30
C THR A 30 5.44 21.36 -3.28
N ILE A 31 5.91 22.14 -2.29
CA ILE A 31 6.77 21.59 -1.27
C ILE A 31 6.10 20.43 -0.54
N SER A 32 4.85 20.62 -0.10
CA SER A 32 4.17 19.56 0.64
C SER A 32 3.91 18.34 -0.23
N ASN A 33 3.49 18.53 -1.48
CA ASN A 33 3.28 17.39 -2.38
C ASN A 33 4.58 16.61 -2.60
N LEU A 34 5.69 17.31 -2.80
CA LEU A 34 6.97 16.63 -3.03
C LEU A 34 7.36 15.78 -1.83
N GLU A 35 7.18 16.30 -0.62
CA GLU A 35 7.54 15.55 0.59
C GLU A 35 6.60 14.37 0.81
N ASP A 36 5.30 14.61 0.69
CA ASP A 36 4.31 13.54 0.91
C ASP A 36 4.41 12.46 -0.15
N CYS A 37 4.69 12.85 -1.39
CA CYS A 37 4.85 11.90 -2.49
C CYS A 37 6.06 11.00 -2.29
N LYS A 38 7.16 11.55 -1.78
CA LYS A 38 8.33 10.72 -1.47
C LYS A 38 7.97 9.61 -0.48
N GLN A 39 7.24 9.98 0.58
CA GLN A 39 6.85 9.02 1.58
C GLN A 39 5.88 8.00 1.02
N LEU A 40 4.93 8.44 0.19
CA LEU A 40 3.97 7.53 -0.42
C LEU A 40 4.65 6.53 -1.36
N VAL A 41 5.57 7.01 -2.18
CA VAL A 41 6.29 6.12 -3.10
C VAL A 41 7.05 5.05 -2.31
N ARG A 42 7.74 5.46 -1.24
CA ARG A 42 8.47 4.53 -0.40
C ARG A 42 7.54 3.52 0.28
N SER A 43 6.50 4.02 0.95
CA SER A 43 5.65 3.13 1.74
C SER A 43 4.81 2.22 0.85
N SER A 44 4.28 2.73 -0.26
CA SER A 44 3.45 1.91 -1.14
C SER A 44 4.25 0.78 -1.78
N GLY A 45 5.53 1.04 -2.12
CA GLY A 45 6.38 -0.02 -2.64
C GLY A 45 6.75 -1.04 -1.59
N SER A 46 6.85 -0.60 -0.34
CA SER A 46 7.24 -1.47 0.77
C SER A 46 6.15 -2.48 1.14
N VAL A 47 4.88 -2.16 0.86
CA VAL A 47 3.78 -3.11 1.13
C VAL A 47 4.04 -4.41 0.39
N GLY A 48 4.18 -4.34 -0.94
CA GLY A 48 4.38 -5.54 -1.74
C GLY A 48 5.75 -6.17 -1.54
N ALA A 49 6.79 -5.34 -1.38
CA ALA A 49 8.13 -5.85 -1.19
C ALA A 49 8.21 -6.75 0.05
N ASN A 50 7.60 -6.32 1.15
CA ASN A 50 7.61 -7.12 2.37
C ASN A 50 6.70 -8.34 2.27
N TYR A 51 5.61 -8.23 1.52
CA TYR A 51 4.76 -9.37 1.29
C TYR A 51 5.51 -10.46 0.49
N ILE A 52 6.26 -10.05 -0.54
CA ILE A 52 7.07 -10.98 -1.33
C ILE A 52 8.10 -11.68 -0.45
N GLU A 53 8.76 -10.90 0.44
CA GLU A 53 9.73 -11.47 1.37
C GLU A 53 9.08 -12.48 2.32
N ALA A 54 7.87 -12.19 2.76
CA ALA A 54 7.12 -13.10 3.62
C ALA A 54 6.91 -14.44 2.93
N ASN A 55 6.66 -14.42 1.62
CA ASN A 55 6.40 -15.64 0.86
C ASN A 55 7.65 -16.51 0.66
N GLU A 56 8.84 -16.00 0.97
CA GLU A 56 10.06 -16.79 0.90
C GLU A 56 10.12 -17.81 2.04
N LYS A 57 9.36 -17.59 3.10
CA LYS A 57 9.17 -18.54 4.19
C LYS A 57 10.49 -19.00 4.83
N LEU A 58 11.27 -18.04 5.27
CA LEU A 58 12.53 -18.34 5.97
C LEU A 58 12.29 -18.80 7.40
N GLY A 59 11.03 -18.95 7.81
CA GLY A 59 10.64 -19.40 9.13
C GLY A 59 9.38 -18.66 9.56
N ASP A 60 8.70 -19.21 10.57
CA ASP A 60 7.44 -18.63 11.04
C ASP A 60 7.59 -17.23 11.60
N LYS A 61 8.68 -16.97 12.32
CA LYS A 61 8.92 -15.65 12.88
C LYS A 61 9.16 -14.62 11.78
N ASP A 62 9.95 -15.00 10.76
CA ASP A 62 10.22 -14.12 9.65
C ASP A 62 8.94 -13.83 8.88
N LEU A 63 8.13 -14.86 8.64
CA LEU A 63 6.85 -14.71 7.96
C LEU A 63 5.97 -13.69 8.66
N LYS A 64 5.75 -13.86 9.96
CA LYS A 64 4.92 -12.93 10.73
C LYS A 64 5.50 -11.54 10.74
N PHE A 65 6.80 -11.43 10.91
CA PHE A 65 7.50 -10.15 10.95
C PHE A 65 7.30 -9.39 9.65
N ARG A 66 7.49 -10.05 8.51
CA ARG A 66 7.35 -9.44 7.20
C ARG A 66 5.91 -9.02 6.91
N LEU A 67 4.95 -9.86 7.32
CA LEU A 67 3.54 -9.52 7.15
C LEU A 67 3.14 -8.31 7.98
N ARG A 68 3.68 -8.19 9.19
CA ARG A 68 3.41 -7.04 10.05
C ARG A 68 4.00 -5.77 9.47
N ILE A 69 5.20 -5.85 8.89
CA ILE A 69 5.79 -4.68 8.22
C ILE A 69 4.95 -4.29 7.03
N SER A 70 4.54 -5.26 6.20
CA SER A 70 3.70 -4.98 5.05
C SER A 70 2.43 -4.25 5.46
N ARG A 71 1.76 -4.72 6.52
CA ARG A 71 0.55 -4.08 7.05
C ARG A 71 0.82 -2.68 7.56
N LYS A 72 1.93 -2.50 8.26
CA LYS A 72 2.33 -1.18 8.76
C LYS A 72 2.53 -0.21 7.61
N GLU A 73 3.18 -0.66 6.54
CA GLU A 73 3.42 0.20 5.39
C GLU A 73 2.15 0.55 4.63
N ALA A 74 1.19 -0.37 4.60
CA ALA A 74 -0.12 -0.07 4.03
C ALA A 74 -0.82 1.03 4.84
N LYS A 75 -0.72 0.96 6.15
CA LYS A 75 -1.28 1.98 7.04
C LYS A 75 -0.60 3.33 6.83
N GLU A 76 0.72 3.34 6.66
CA GLU A 76 1.45 4.59 6.38
C GLU A 76 1.05 5.16 5.03
N SER A 77 0.91 4.31 4.02
CA SER A 77 0.46 4.77 2.70
C SER A 77 -0.90 5.45 2.79
N GLU A 78 -1.80 4.87 3.57
CA GLU A 78 -3.11 5.45 3.80
C GLU A 78 -2.99 6.86 4.38
N TYR A 79 -2.09 7.04 5.33
CA TYR A 79 -1.87 8.34 5.95
C TYR A 79 -1.39 9.39 4.94
N TRP A 80 -0.38 9.03 4.13
CA TRP A 80 0.15 9.97 3.14
C TRP A 80 -0.89 10.30 2.08
N LEU A 81 -1.69 9.31 1.67
CA LEU A 81 -2.77 9.54 0.73
C LEU A 81 -3.82 10.49 1.29
N LYS A 82 -4.14 10.36 2.58
CA LYS A 82 -5.12 11.26 3.21
C LYS A 82 -4.61 12.70 3.21
N LEU A 83 -3.33 12.92 3.50
CA LEU A 83 -2.76 14.27 3.43
C LEU A 83 -2.83 14.81 2.01
N LEU A 84 -2.46 14.00 1.03
CA LEU A 84 -2.50 14.43 -0.36
C LEU A 84 -3.92 14.75 -0.80
N LYS A 85 -4.90 14.00 -0.31
CA LYS A 85 -6.30 14.23 -0.65
C LYS A 85 -6.75 15.62 -0.20
N GLU A 86 -6.34 16.04 1.00
CA GLU A 86 -6.73 17.33 1.54
C GLU A 86 -6.23 18.50 0.70
N LEU A 87 -5.06 18.33 0.09
CA LEU A 87 -4.39 19.43 -0.60
C LEU A 87 -4.46 19.36 -2.12
N ASN A 88 -5.14 18.35 -2.66
CA ASN A 88 -5.19 18.15 -4.12
C ASN A 88 -6.62 17.84 -4.54
N GLU A 89 -7.47 18.85 -4.45
CA GLU A 89 -8.91 18.71 -4.65
C GLU A 89 -9.29 18.08 -5.99
N THR A 90 -8.58 18.44 -7.05
CA THR A 90 -8.92 17.92 -8.37
C THR A 90 -8.61 16.45 -8.55
N HIS A 91 -7.82 15.87 -7.64
CA HIS A 91 -7.45 14.46 -7.68
C HIS A 91 -8.07 13.64 -6.56
N LYS A 92 -9.00 14.23 -5.81
CA LYS A 92 -9.48 13.58 -4.60
C LYS A 92 -10.18 12.25 -4.84
N ASP A 93 -10.90 12.11 -5.94
CA ASP A 93 -11.61 10.86 -6.20
C ASP A 93 -10.64 9.71 -6.46
N ARG A 94 -9.59 9.98 -7.23
CA ARG A 94 -8.56 8.96 -7.48
C ARG A 94 -7.80 8.62 -6.20
N ILE A 95 -7.49 9.65 -5.40
CA ILE A 95 -6.81 9.43 -4.13
C ILE A 95 -7.67 8.59 -3.19
N GLU A 96 -8.97 8.85 -3.16
CA GLU A 96 -9.88 8.09 -2.32
C GLU A 96 -9.89 6.60 -2.70
N GLU A 97 -9.86 6.30 -4.01
CA GLU A 97 -9.78 4.92 -4.46
C GLU A 97 -8.54 4.22 -3.90
N LEU A 98 -7.41 4.94 -3.91
CA LEU A 98 -6.16 4.38 -3.40
C LEU A 98 -6.18 4.22 -1.88
N ILE A 99 -6.84 5.14 -1.16
CA ILE A 99 -7.03 5.00 0.27
C ILE A 99 -7.81 3.72 0.58
N LEU A 100 -8.87 3.48 -0.18
CA LEU A 100 -9.67 2.28 0.02
C LEU A 100 -8.86 1.01 -0.27
N GLU A 101 -8.02 1.04 -1.28
CA GLU A 101 -7.19 -0.12 -1.60
C GLU A 101 -6.16 -0.37 -0.49
N ALA A 102 -5.55 0.69 0.04
CA ALA A 102 -4.62 0.54 1.17
C ALA A 102 -5.32 -0.06 2.37
N SER A 103 -6.56 0.38 2.63
CA SER A 103 -7.36 -0.16 3.73
C SER A 103 -7.66 -1.65 3.51
N GLU A 104 -7.96 -2.04 2.27
CA GLU A 104 -8.19 -3.45 1.96
C GLU A 104 -6.94 -4.29 2.19
N HIS A 105 -5.77 -3.77 1.81
CA HIS A 105 -4.52 -4.48 2.08
C HIS A 105 -4.32 -4.72 3.57
N LYS A 106 -4.63 -3.72 4.40
CA LYS A 106 -4.52 -3.87 5.86
C LYS A 106 -5.41 -4.99 6.36
N LYS A 107 -6.65 -5.04 5.86
CA LYS A 107 -7.60 -6.07 6.30
C LYS A 107 -7.15 -7.46 5.89
N ILE A 108 -6.71 -7.61 4.65
CA ILE A 108 -6.25 -8.90 4.14
C ILE A 108 -5.04 -9.37 4.93
N LEU A 109 -4.07 -8.49 5.15
CA LEU A 109 -2.85 -8.83 5.88
C LEU A 109 -3.16 -9.17 7.33
N SER A 110 -4.08 -8.44 7.96
CA SER A 110 -4.51 -8.75 9.32
C SER A 110 -5.14 -10.12 9.41
N ALA A 111 -5.96 -10.48 8.42
CA ALA A 111 -6.59 -11.81 8.41
C ALA A 111 -5.54 -12.91 8.30
N ILE A 112 -4.54 -12.71 7.44
CA ILE A 112 -3.46 -13.71 7.30
C ILE A 112 -2.67 -13.83 8.60
N ILE A 113 -2.29 -12.69 9.19
CA ILE A 113 -1.53 -12.71 10.45
C ILE A 113 -2.30 -13.44 11.53
N ASN A 114 -3.60 -13.19 11.63
CA ASN A 114 -4.42 -13.83 12.66
C ASN A 114 -4.50 -15.34 12.51
N LYS A 115 -4.41 -15.84 11.29
CA LYS A 115 -4.43 -17.28 11.04
C LYS A 115 -3.13 -17.97 11.41
N LEU A 116 -2.06 -17.22 11.61
CA LEU A 116 -0.75 -17.79 11.92
C LEU A 116 -0.51 -18.00 13.41
N LYS A 117 -1.49 -17.76 14.23
CA LYS A 117 -1.36 -17.93 15.69
C LYS A 117 -1.47 -19.38 16.15
#